data_79b32883b8be594ed69517517cdf0511
#
_entry.id   79b32883b8be594ed69517517cdf0511
#
_cell.length_a   1.000
_cell.length_b   1.000
_cell.length_c   1.000
_cell.angle_alpha   90.00
_cell.angle_beta   90.00
_cell.angle_gamma   90.00
#
_symmetry.space_group_name_H-M   'P 1'
#
loop_
_entity.id
_entity.type
_entity.pdbx_description
1 polymer ?
#
loop_
_entity_poly.entity_id
_entity_poly.type
_entity_poly.pdbx_seq_one_letter_code
_entity_poly.pdbx_strand_id
1 'polypeptide(L)'
;MPELEPYYTGEAVPAADMPPRQPLHVVLDNLRSAFNVGSIFRTADACAVAHMHLCGMTAHPPHPKLEKTALGAFDYLKWSYYERNRDCVAELAARGIPLVAVETVPEAVPHHIYRWPKPVAVVFGNEVNGVNERVLR
;
A
#
# COMPACT_ATOMS: atom_id res chain seq x y z
N MET A 1 -10.22 -22.10 29.43
CA MET A 1 -9.30 -21.04 29.00
C MET A 1 -9.86 -19.70 29.43
N PRO A 2 -9.09 -18.87 30.08
CA PRO A 2 -9.55 -17.52 30.34
C PRO A 2 -9.84 -16.84 29.00
N GLU A 3 -11.02 -16.21 28.89
CA GLU A 3 -11.29 -15.34 27.77
C GLU A 3 -10.26 -14.22 27.82
N LEU A 4 -9.50 -14.08 26.74
CA LEU A 4 -8.62 -12.93 26.56
C LEU A 4 -9.51 -11.72 26.32
N GLU A 5 -9.66 -10.88 27.30
CA GLU A 5 -10.29 -9.60 27.08
C GLU A 5 -9.52 -8.84 26.00
N PRO A 6 -10.20 -8.33 24.97
CA PRO A 6 -9.50 -7.54 23.95
C PRO A 6 -8.83 -6.34 24.62
N TYR A 7 -7.57 -6.16 24.32
CA TYR A 7 -6.85 -4.97 24.76
C TYR A 7 -7.43 -3.76 24.05
N TYR A 8 -8.16 -2.95 24.79
CA TYR A 8 -8.79 -1.77 24.26
C TYR A 8 -8.35 -0.53 25.03
N THR A 9 -7.78 0.42 24.33
CA THR A 9 -7.27 1.64 24.94
C THR A 9 -8.34 2.71 25.20
N GLY A 10 -9.54 2.53 24.63
CA GLY A 10 -10.69 3.40 24.87
C GLY A 10 -10.75 4.64 23.98
N GLU A 11 -9.63 5.21 23.59
CA GLU A 11 -9.60 6.42 22.79
C GLU A 11 -8.62 6.32 21.63
N ALA A 12 -9.04 6.83 20.47
CA ALA A 12 -8.14 6.92 19.32
C ALA A 12 -7.05 7.98 19.59
N VAL A 13 -5.82 7.66 19.27
CA VAL A 13 -4.71 8.62 19.36
C VAL A 13 -4.89 9.67 18.27
N PRO A 14 -4.84 10.97 18.57
CA PRO A 14 -4.88 12.01 17.56
C PRO A 14 -3.77 11.84 16.51
N ALA A 15 -4.08 12.11 15.24
CA ALA A 15 -3.12 11.94 14.15
C ALA A 15 -1.81 12.70 14.37
N ALA A 16 -1.87 13.87 15.03
CA ALA A 16 -0.70 14.67 15.38
C ALA A 16 0.25 14.00 16.39
N ASP A 17 -0.29 13.09 17.21
CA ASP A 17 0.46 12.38 18.25
C ASP A 17 0.94 10.99 17.81
N MET A 18 0.64 10.60 16.57
CA MET A 18 1.09 9.35 16.03
C MET A 18 2.60 9.38 15.74
N PRO A 19 3.31 8.27 15.97
CA PRO A 19 4.72 8.21 15.62
C PRO A 19 4.94 8.39 14.13
N PRO A 20 6.14 8.84 13.71
CA PRO A 20 6.47 8.96 12.29
C PRO A 20 6.27 7.63 11.57
N ARG A 21 5.78 7.71 10.32
CA ARG A 21 5.61 6.53 9.49
C ARG A 21 6.95 6.07 8.91
N GLN A 22 6.99 4.80 8.51
CA GLN A 22 8.17 4.22 7.86
C GLN A 22 8.41 4.85 6.49
N PRO A 23 9.65 4.93 6.00
CA PRO A 23 9.96 5.41 4.65
C PRO A 23 9.59 4.35 3.60
N LEU A 24 8.37 3.90 3.64
CA LEU A 24 7.81 2.84 2.81
C LEU A 24 6.53 3.32 2.14
N HIS A 25 6.53 3.30 0.82
CA HIS A 25 5.36 3.56 0.00
C HIS A 25 4.85 2.25 -0.59
N VAL A 26 3.56 2.17 -0.83
CA VAL A 26 2.95 1.02 -1.51
C VAL A 26 2.21 1.53 -2.73
N VAL A 27 2.45 0.90 -3.87
CA VAL A 27 1.77 1.18 -5.13
C VAL A 27 0.90 -0.01 -5.49
N LEU A 28 -0.39 0.23 -5.66
CA LEU A 28 -1.35 -0.78 -6.12
C LEU A 28 -1.72 -0.45 -7.56
N ASP A 29 -1.20 -1.26 -8.50
CA ASP A 29 -1.36 -1.03 -9.94
C ASP A 29 -2.42 -1.96 -10.52
N ASN A 30 -3.57 -1.42 -10.87
CA ASN A 30 -4.68 -2.14 -11.48
C ASN A 30 -5.17 -3.34 -10.65
N LEU A 31 -5.28 -3.21 -9.34
CA LEU A 31 -5.91 -4.22 -8.51
C LEU A 31 -7.39 -4.32 -8.85
N ARG A 32 -7.85 -5.54 -9.08
CA ARG A 32 -9.22 -5.83 -9.47
C ARG A 32 -10.20 -5.84 -8.30
N SER A 33 -9.77 -6.36 -7.16
CA SER A 33 -10.63 -6.56 -5.99
C SER A 33 -10.58 -5.38 -5.03
N ALA A 34 -11.72 -4.71 -4.84
CA ALA A 34 -11.85 -3.66 -3.83
C ALA A 34 -11.64 -4.19 -2.40
N PHE A 35 -12.01 -5.44 -2.14
CA PHE A 35 -11.74 -6.09 -0.85
C PHE A 35 -10.24 -6.23 -0.60
N ASN A 36 -9.49 -6.64 -1.61
CA ASN A 36 -8.03 -6.75 -1.50
C ASN A 36 -7.39 -5.38 -1.24
N VAL A 37 -7.85 -4.35 -1.94
CA VAL A 37 -7.37 -2.98 -1.70
C VAL A 37 -7.62 -2.56 -0.25
N GLY A 38 -8.81 -2.75 0.26
CA GLY A 38 -9.15 -2.42 1.64
C GLY A 38 -8.32 -3.20 2.66
N SER A 39 -8.11 -4.49 2.43
CA SER A 39 -7.28 -5.34 3.29
C SER A 39 -5.82 -4.90 3.29
N ILE A 40 -5.30 -4.51 2.14
CA ILE A 40 -3.92 -3.99 2.02
C ILE A 40 -3.79 -2.66 2.75
N PHE A 41 -4.78 -1.76 2.65
CA PHE A 41 -4.79 -0.52 3.41
C PHE A 41 -4.71 -0.77 4.91
N ARG A 42 -5.49 -1.71 5.41
CA ARG A 42 -5.48 -2.08 6.82
C ARG A 42 -4.11 -2.60 7.27
N THR A 43 -3.53 -3.49 6.49
CA THR A 43 -2.18 -4.02 6.74
C THR A 43 -1.13 -2.92 6.67
N ALA A 44 -1.20 -2.07 5.66
CA ALA A 44 -0.27 -0.96 5.46
C ALA A 44 -0.33 0.04 6.62
N ASP A 45 -1.52 0.34 7.13
CA ASP A 45 -1.66 1.21 8.30
C ASP A 45 -1.02 0.59 9.54
N ALA A 46 -1.25 -0.70 9.77
CA ALA A 46 -0.62 -1.44 10.86
C ALA A 46 0.91 -1.48 10.75
N CYS A 47 1.45 -1.49 9.54
CA CYS A 47 2.89 -1.48 9.27
C CYS A 47 3.49 -0.07 9.23
N ALA A 48 2.71 0.95 9.49
CA ALA A 48 3.11 2.36 9.45
C ALA A 48 3.67 2.79 8.07
N VAL A 49 3.07 2.32 6.99
CA VAL A 49 3.37 2.77 5.61
C VAL A 49 3.12 4.26 5.50
N ALA A 50 4.02 4.97 4.82
CA ALA A 50 3.93 6.43 4.69
C ALA A 50 2.81 6.87 3.75
N HIS A 51 2.63 6.20 2.62
CA HIS A 51 1.71 6.65 1.58
C HIS A 51 1.30 5.49 0.67
N MET A 52 0.00 5.41 0.36
CA MET A 52 -0.55 4.47 -0.61
C MET A 52 -0.79 5.18 -1.93
N HIS A 53 -0.37 4.58 -3.03
CA HIS A 53 -0.56 5.08 -4.39
C HIS A 53 -1.45 4.11 -5.16
N LEU A 54 -2.60 4.57 -5.59
CA LEU A 54 -3.61 3.75 -6.26
C LEU A 54 -3.66 4.13 -7.74
N CYS A 55 -3.44 3.16 -8.62
CA CYS A 55 -3.32 3.41 -10.05
C CYS A 55 -4.36 2.65 -10.88
N GLY A 56 -4.85 3.30 -11.92
CA GLY A 56 -5.72 2.70 -12.93
C GLY A 56 -7.07 2.25 -12.38
N MET A 57 -7.39 0.96 -12.55
CA MET A 57 -8.67 0.39 -12.10
C MET A 57 -8.75 0.15 -10.59
N THR A 58 -7.67 0.34 -9.86
CA THR A 58 -7.64 0.15 -8.41
C THR A 58 -8.71 1.02 -7.73
N ALA A 59 -9.53 0.41 -6.90
CA ALA A 59 -10.57 1.14 -6.18
C ALA A 59 -9.96 2.17 -5.23
N HIS A 60 -10.63 3.29 -5.08
CA HIS A 60 -10.22 4.37 -4.17
C HIS A 60 -11.44 4.96 -3.47
N PRO A 61 -11.30 5.65 -2.34
CA PRO A 61 -12.42 6.28 -1.68
C PRO A 61 -13.07 7.39 -2.55
N PRO A 62 -14.38 7.62 -2.45
CA PRO A 62 -15.32 6.84 -1.61
C PRO A 62 -15.77 5.55 -2.32
N HIS A 63 -15.71 4.43 -1.61
CA HIS A 63 -16.13 3.13 -2.13
C HIS A 63 -16.63 2.24 -0.99
N PRO A 64 -17.89 1.75 -1.04
CA PRO A 64 -18.49 1.01 0.09
C PRO A 64 -17.71 -0.24 0.50
N LYS A 65 -17.13 -0.96 -0.46
CA LYS A 65 -16.35 -2.18 -0.20
C LYS A 65 -15.01 -1.88 0.46
N LEU A 66 -14.41 -0.72 0.19
CA LEU A 66 -13.19 -0.28 0.84
C LEU A 66 -13.43 0.04 2.31
N GLU A 67 -14.49 0.75 2.62
CA GLU A 67 -14.82 1.13 3.99
C GLU A 67 -15.03 -0.09 4.88
N LYS A 68 -15.63 -1.17 4.34
CA LYS A 68 -15.84 -2.43 5.08
C LYS A 68 -14.55 -3.17 5.42
N THR A 69 -13.55 -3.12 4.56
CA THR A 69 -12.31 -3.90 4.72
C THR A 69 -11.15 -3.10 5.28
N ALA A 70 -11.10 -1.81 5.03
CA ALA A 70 -10.06 -0.93 5.52
C ALA A 70 -10.24 -0.52 6.99
N LEU A 71 -11.48 -0.56 7.51
CA LEU A 71 -11.82 -0.31 8.92
C LEU A 71 -11.17 0.95 9.50
N GLY A 72 -11.36 2.09 8.82
CA GLY A 72 -10.85 3.39 9.27
C GLY A 72 -9.40 3.69 8.91
N ALA A 73 -8.70 2.79 8.21
CA ALA A 73 -7.30 3.04 7.81
C ALA A 73 -7.13 4.30 6.96
N PHE A 74 -8.16 4.70 6.20
CA PHE A 74 -8.13 5.90 5.38
C PHE A 74 -8.03 7.20 6.18
N ASP A 75 -8.38 7.19 7.45
CA ASP A 75 -8.32 8.37 8.30
C ASP A 75 -6.89 8.72 8.74
N TYR A 76 -5.99 7.73 8.72
CA TYR A 76 -4.63 7.86 9.23
C TYR A 76 -3.55 7.67 8.17
N LEU A 77 -3.85 6.94 7.11
CA LEU A 77 -2.90 6.62 6.05
C LEU A 77 -3.15 7.48 4.82
N LYS A 78 -2.15 8.26 4.42
CA LYS A 78 -2.22 9.08 3.21
C LYS A 78 -2.34 8.19 1.98
N TRP A 79 -3.14 8.65 1.02
CA TRP A 79 -3.28 7.98 -0.27
C TRP A 79 -3.44 8.99 -1.40
N SER A 80 -3.05 8.57 -2.61
CA SER A 80 -3.24 9.32 -3.84
C SER A 80 -3.76 8.38 -4.93
N TYR A 81 -4.53 8.90 -5.86
CA TYR A 81 -5.01 8.17 -7.01
C TYR A 81 -4.41 8.72 -8.29
N TYR A 82 -4.00 7.83 -9.19
CA TYR A 82 -3.47 8.16 -10.51
C TYR A 82 -4.24 7.38 -11.56
N GLU A 83 -4.82 8.07 -12.51
CA GLU A 83 -5.50 7.42 -13.63
C GLU A 83 -4.54 6.55 -14.45
N ARG A 84 -3.29 7.00 -14.57
CA ARG A 84 -2.23 6.31 -15.29
C ARG A 84 -1.07 5.99 -14.36
N ASN A 85 -0.62 4.73 -14.37
CA ASN A 85 0.50 4.31 -13.54
C ASN A 85 1.80 5.08 -13.82
N ARG A 86 2.03 5.49 -15.07
CA ARG A 86 3.21 6.28 -15.44
C ARG A 86 3.33 7.59 -14.68
N ASP A 87 2.22 8.22 -14.33
CA ASP A 87 2.22 9.47 -13.57
C ASP A 87 2.65 9.21 -12.11
N CYS A 88 2.25 8.09 -11.54
CA CYS A 88 2.72 7.63 -10.24
C CYS A 88 4.23 7.35 -10.25
N VAL A 89 4.70 6.61 -11.24
CA VAL A 89 6.12 6.28 -11.40
C VAL A 89 6.96 7.55 -11.54
N ALA A 90 6.49 8.50 -12.35
CA ALA A 90 7.18 9.77 -12.55
C ALA A 90 7.27 10.60 -11.26
N GLU A 91 6.20 10.66 -10.49
CA GLU A 91 6.20 11.38 -9.22
C GLU A 91 7.15 10.76 -8.20
N LEU A 92 7.13 9.45 -8.03
CA LEU A 92 8.02 8.75 -7.13
C LEU A 92 9.48 8.91 -7.54
N ALA A 93 9.75 8.83 -8.84
CA ALA A 93 11.10 9.06 -9.37
C ALA A 93 11.58 10.49 -9.09
N ALA A 94 10.72 11.49 -9.27
CA ALA A 94 11.04 12.89 -8.98
C ALA A 94 11.34 13.12 -7.49
N ARG A 95 10.75 12.31 -6.61
CA ARG A 95 10.99 12.36 -5.15
C ARG A 95 12.18 11.50 -4.71
N GLY A 96 12.89 10.87 -5.65
CA GLY A 96 14.03 10.02 -5.35
C GLY A 96 13.66 8.70 -4.66
N ILE A 97 12.44 8.21 -4.86
CA ILE A 97 11.95 6.98 -4.23
C ILE A 97 12.03 5.84 -5.25
N PRO A 98 12.96 4.87 -5.07
CA PRO A 98 13.05 3.72 -5.96
C PRO A 98 11.83 2.80 -5.84
N LEU A 99 11.42 2.22 -6.97
CA LEU A 99 10.32 1.27 -7.04
C LEU A 99 10.85 -0.16 -7.08
N VAL A 100 10.24 -1.03 -6.29
CA VAL A 100 10.51 -2.47 -6.29
C VAL A 100 9.21 -3.21 -6.53
N ALA A 101 9.12 -3.94 -7.63
CA ALA A 101 7.92 -4.71 -7.96
C ALA A 101 7.95 -6.07 -7.27
N VAL A 102 6.84 -6.45 -6.66
CA VAL A 102 6.64 -7.80 -6.13
C VAL A 102 6.00 -8.64 -7.24
N GLU A 103 6.79 -9.54 -7.81
CA GLU A 103 6.35 -10.35 -8.95
C GLU A 103 7.11 -11.68 -9.02
N THR A 104 6.49 -12.67 -9.66
CA THR A 104 7.13 -13.97 -9.95
C THR A 104 7.68 -13.97 -11.36
N VAL A 105 8.89 -13.50 -11.51
CA VAL A 105 9.63 -13.47 -12.79
C VAL A 105 10.99 -14.16 -12.60
N PRO A 106 11.63 -14.65 -13.69
CA PRO A 106 12.90 -15.39 -13.59
C PRO A 106 14.01 -14.64 -12.87
N GLU A 107 14.04 -13.30 -12.97
CA GLU A 107 15.05 -12.45 -12.38
C GLU A 107 14.72 -12.04 -10.92
N ALA A 108 13.58 -12.48 -10.39
CA ALA A 108 13.15 -12.10 -9.06
C ALA A 108 14.07 -12.61 -7.97
N VAL A 109 14.31 -11.75 -6.98
CA VAL A 109 15.07 -12.11 -5.77
C VAL A 109 14.06 -12.36 -4.65
N PRO A 110 14.18 -13.46 -3.87
CA PRO A 110 13.31 -13.70 -2.74
C PRO A 110 13.28 -12.52 -1.76
N HIS A 111 12.09 -12.14 -1.32
CA HIS A 111 11.90 -10.93 -0.51
C HIS A 111 12.70 -10.93 0.80
N HIS A 112 12.94 -12.09 1.37
CA HIS A 112 13.64 -12.22 2.66
C HIS A 112 15.16 -12.08 2.56
N ILE A 113 15.73 -12.15 1.34
CA ILE A 113 17.16 -11.95 1.11
C ILE A 113 17.46 -10.70 0.29
N TYR A 114 16.43 -10.01 -0.21
CA TYR A 114 16.59 -8.77 -0.96
C TYR A 114 17.00 -7.62 -0.03
N ARG A 115 17.95 -6.82 -0.46
CA ARG A 115 18.33 -5.60 0.26
C ARG A 115 17.39 -4.47 -0.12
N TRP A 116 16.43 -4.23 0.74
CA TRP A 116 15.43 -3.19 0.52
C TRP A 116 16.03 -1.79 0.66
N PRO A 117 15.90 -0.92 -0.37
CA PRO A 117 16.31 0.46 -0.22
C PRO A 117 15.42 1.21 0.76
N LYS A 118 15.92 2.33 1.28
CA LYS A 118 15.14 3.25 2.13
C LYS A 118 15.39 4.68 1.63
N PRO A 119 14.37 5.43 1.19
CA PRO A 119 12.97 4.99 1.06
C PRO A 119 12.77 3.97 -0.06
N VAL A 120 11.60 3.38 -0.10
CA VAL A 120 11.22 2.44 -1.15
C VAL A 120 9.72 2.50 -1.42
N ALA A 121 9.32 2.31 -2.67
CA ALA A 121 7.94 2.09 -3.09
C ALA A 121 7.81 0.64 -3.58
N VAL A 122 7.00 -0.15 -2.89
CA VAL A 122 6.73 -1.54 -3.25
C VAL A 122 5.50 -1.59 -4.13
N VAL A 123 5.62 -2.18 -5.31
CA VAL A 123 4.55 -2.24 -6.32
C VAL A 123 3.93 -3.62 -6.34
N PHE A 124 2.61 -3.67 -6.18
CA PHE A 124 1.78 -4.87 -6.36
C PHE A 124 0.91 -4.67 -7.59
N GLY A 125 0.82 -5.70 -8.42
CA GLY A 125 0.06 -5.67 -9.65
C GLY A 125 -1.28 -6.40 -9.57
N ASN A 126 -1.95 -6.47 -10.73
CA ASN A 126 -3.22 -7.16 -10.88
C ASN A 126 -3.12 -8.62 -10.43
N GLU A 127 -4.18 -9.13 -9.80
CA GLU A 127 -4.24 -10.47 -9.23
C GLU A 127 -4.07 -11.58 -10.29
N VAL A 128 -4.40 -11.28 -11.55
CA VAL A 128 -4.30 -12.23 -12.68
C VAL A 128 -3.09 -11.92 -13.56
N ASN A 129 -2.93 -10.65 -13.95
CA ASN A 129 -1.95 -10.22 -14.95
C ASN A 129 -0.62 -9.76 -14.36
N GLY A 130 -0.53 -9.61 -13.04
CA GLY A 130 0.67 -9.13 -12.37
C GLY A 130 0.96 -7.64 -12.58
N VAL A 131 2.21 -7.26 -12.35
CA VAL A 131 2.67 -5.88 -12.53
C VAL A 131 2.81 -5.57 -14.01
N ASN A 132 2.36 -4.38 -14.41
CA ASN A 132 2.45 -3.93 -15.80
C ASN A 132 3.91 -3.87 -16.26
N GLU A 133 4.21 -4.40 -17.44
CA GLU A 133 5.57 -4.41 -18.01
C GLU A 133 6.22 -3.02 -18.07
N ARG A 134 5.43 -1.98 -18.31
CA ARG A 134 5.94 -0.61 -18.34
C ARG A 134 6.46 -0.15 -16.98
N VAL A 135 5.91 -0.68 -15.91
CA VAL A 135 6.36 -0.39 -14.54
C VAL A 135 7.62 -1.20 -14.21
N LEU A 136 7.75 -2.41 -14.75
CA LEU A 136 8.91 -3.28 -14.55
C LEU A 136 10.19 -2.78 -15.25
N ARG A 137 10.05 -1.88 -16.19
CA ARG A 137 11.16 -1.28 -16.93
C ARG A 137 11.44 0.13 -16.38
#